data_3d82d3422b1234699ff2b93bd19230ab
#
_entry.id   3d82d3422b1234699ff2b93bd19230ab
#
_cell.length_a   1.000
_cell.length_b   1.000
_cell.length_c   1.000
_cell.angle_alpha   90.00
_cell.angle_beta   90.00
_cell.angle_gamma   90.00
#
_symmetry.space_group_name_H-M   'P 1'
#
loop_
_entity.id
_entity.type
_entity.pdbx_description
1 polymer ?
#
loop_
_entity_poly.entity_id
_entity_poly.type
_entity_poly.pdbx_seq_one_letter_code
_entity_poly.pdbx_strand_id
1 'polypeptide(L)'
;KKLPKDIKLPTKLFFKDTKHTTHLKKIINKTFSNHHGNLDDFWFCTRRDDVVKLFDYFLEHKIENFGDYEDTVAQKDNILFHSALSPYINLGLITPEEIIEKLKSKTKIKLNSFEGYVRQIIGWREFVRGIYQNFDERLENSNFFNHRRMMKDSWYNATTGLLPLDHSIDNVLKYGWSHHIERLMILCNIMNLCEINPKIVYTWFMEMFVDSSDWVMSPNVYGMGLFSDGGIFATKPYICGSSYFLKMMDFKRGGWCTIMX
;
A
#
# COMPACT_ATOMS: atom_id res chain seq x y z
N LYS A 1 -5.27 4.72 -14.95
CA LYS A 1 -6.24 4.19 -15.95
C LYS A 1 -6.60 2.75 -15.60
N LYS A 2 -7.82 2.30 -15.98
CA LYS A 2 -8.20 0.89 -15.88
C LYS A 2 -7.33 0.05 -16.83
N LEU A 3 -6.97 -1.15 -16.42
CA LEU A 3 -6.15 -2.03 -17.27
C LEU A 3 -6.90 -2.43 -18.55
N PRO A 4 -6.25 -2.36 -19.71
CA PRO A 4 -6.81 -2.99 -20.91
C PRO A 4 -6.95 -4.51 -20.72
N LYS A 5 -7.95 -5.10 -21.38
CA LYS A 5 -8.23 -6.54 -21.24
C LYS A 5 -7.08 -7.41 -21.73
N ASP A 6 -6.36 -6.93 -22.75
CA ASP A 6 -5.28 -7.63 -23.43
C ASP A 6 -3.89 -7.35 -22.85
N ILE A 7 -3.77 -6.51 -21.81
CA ILE A 7 -2.46 -6.20 -21.26
C ILE A 7 -1.87 -7.43 -20.57
N LYS A 8 -0.63 -7.75 -20.93
CA LYS A 8 0.10 -8.84 -20.30
C LYS A 8 0.68 -8.36 -18.97
N LEU A 9 0.28 -8.99 -17.88
CA LEU A 9 0.82 -8.68 -16.57
C LEU A 9 2.18 -9.36 -16.37
N PRO A 10 3.12 -8.70 -15.71
CA PRO A 10 4.41 -9.32 -15.41
C PRO A 10 4.24 -10.51 -14.47
N THR A 11 5.06 -11.53 -14.67
CA THR A 11 5.09 -12.69 -13.77
C THR A 11 5.63 -12.26 -12.40
N LYS A 12 5.04 -12.76 -11.33
CA LYS A 12 5.57 -12.52 -9.98
C LYS A 12 6.83 -13.34 -9.77
N LEU A 13 7.88 -12.72 -9.24
CA LEU A 13 9.09 -13.43 -8.84
C LEU A 13 8.88 -14.07 -7.47
N PHE A 14 9.37 -15.29 -7.33
CA PHE A 14 9.38 -16.01 -6.06
C PHE A 14 10.81 -16.36 -5.69
N PHE A 15 11.14 -16.18 -4.43
CA PHE A 15 12.45 -16.51 -3.90
C PHE A 15 12.32 -17.63 -2.87
N LYS A 16 13.26 -18.58 -2.91
CA LYS A 16 13.22 -19.73 -1.99
C LYS A 16 13.49 -19.26 -0.56
N ASP A 17 12.78 -19.87 0.37
CA ASP A 17 13.04 -19.65 1.80
C ASP A 17 14.49 -19.99 2.13
N THR A 18 15.11 -19.14 2.92
CA THR A 18 16.41 -19.44 3.52
C THR A 18 16.21 -20.33 4.75
N LYS A 19 17.29 -20.90 5.27
CA LYS A 19 17.22 -21.65 6.54
C LYS A 19 16.68 -20.78 7.69
N HIS A 20 16.98 -19.47 7.66
CA HIS A 20 16.50 -18.53 8.67
C HIS A 20 15.00 -18.30 8.52
N THR A 21 14.52 -18.11 7.29
CA THR A 21 13.08 -17.95 7.00
C THR A 21 12.31 -19.17 7.48
N THR A 22 12.76 -20.37 7.13
CA THR A 22 12.13 -21.62 7.54
C THR A 22 12.07 -21.75 9.08
N HIS A 23 13.16 -21.41 9.74
CA HIS A 23 13.23 -21.44 11.21
C HIS A 23 12.25 -20.44 11.84
N LEU A 24 12.27 -19.20 11.36
CA LEU A 24 11.41 -18.13 11.89
C LEU A 24 9.92 -18.40 11.65
N LYS A 25 9.55 -18.99 10.50
CA LYS A 25 8.16 -19.38 10.24
C LYS A 25 7.62 -20.31 11.35
N LYS A 26 8.43 -21.26 11.83
CA LYS A 26 8.05 -22.16 12.91
C LYS A 26 7.82 -21.41 14.23
N ILE A 27 8.72 -20.46 14.55
CA ILE A 27 8.61 -19.65 15.77
C ILE A 27 7.35 -18.78 15.70
N ILE A 28 7.14 -18.09 14.57
CA ILE A 28 6.01 -17.18 14.39
C ILE A 28 4.69 -17.94 14.48
N ASN A 29 4.57 -19.07 13.78
CA ASN A 29 3.36 -19.89 13.83
C ASN A 29 3.04 -20.40 15.23
N LYS A 30 4.08 -20.68 16.03
CA LYS A 30 3.89 -21.12 17.42
C LYS A 30 3.53 -19.96 18.36
N THR A 31 4.25 -18.83 18.22
CA THR A 31 4.17 -17.72 19.20
C THR A 31 3.02 -16.76 18.88
N PHE A 32 2.73 -16.56 17.61
CA PHE A 32 1.78 -15.55 17.16
C PHE A 32 0.56 -16.16 16.43
N SER A 33 0.20 -17.40 16.79
CA SER A 33 -0.92 -18.12 16.16
C SER A 33 -2.27 -17.42 16.31
N ASN A 34 -2.41 -16.52 17.30
CA ASN A 34 -3.64 -15.77 17.55
C ASN A 34 -3.67 -14.39 16.85
N HIS A 35 -2.63 -14.07 16.11
CA HIS A 35 -2.57 -12.79 15.38
C HIS A 35 -3.14 -12.95 13.97
N HIS A 36 -3.54 -11.84 13.38
CA HIS A 36 -4.11 -11.82 12.03
C HIS A 36 -3.03 -12.12 10.98
N GLY A 37 -3.46 -12.66 9.85
CA GLY A 37 -2.57 -13.02 8.76
C GLY A 37 -1.99 -14.41 8.91
N ASN A 38 -1.15 -14.79 7.96
CA ASN A 38 -0.48 -16.10 7.95
C ASN A 38 0.82 -16.02 7.14
N LEU A 39 1.61 -17.07 7.18
CA LEU A 39 2.89 -17.14 6.46
C LEU A 39 2.84 -18.05 5.23
N ASP A 40 1.65 -18.55 4.85
CA ASP A 40 1.52 -19.47 3.72
C ASP A 40 1.85 -18.76 2.40
N ASP A 41 1.45 -17.51 2.30
CA ASP A 41 1.68 -16.66 1.13
C ASP A 41 2.90 -15.74 1.29
N PHE A 42 3.84 -16.08 2.17
CA PHE A 42 5.05 -15.27 2.41
C PHE A 42 5.83 -15.11 1.10
N TRP A 43 6.04 -13.87 0.68
CA TRP A 43 6.61 -13.58 -0.65
C TRP A 43 7.83 -12.65 -0.60
N PHE A 44 8.25 -12.25 0.59
CA PHE A 44 9.28 -11.23 0.75
C PHE A 44 10.68 -11.80 0.57
N CYS A 45 11.55 -11.02 -0.08
CA CYS A 45 12.98 -11.30 -0.12
C CYS A 45 13.56 -11.12 1.28
N THR A 46 14.50 -11.97 1.66
CA THR A 46 15.21 -11.84 2.94
C THR A 46 16.72 -11.68 2.76
N ARG A 47 17.16 -11.54 1.50
CA ARG A 47 18.57 -11.35 1.13
C ARG A 47 18.68 -10.14 0.21
N ARG A 48 19.73 -9.36 0.41
CA ARG A 48 20.00 -8.18 -0.43
C ARG A 48 20.09 -8.53 -1.92
N ASP A 49 20.77 -9.62 -2.26
CA ASP A 49 20.94 -10.03 -3.67
C ASP A 49 19.59 -10.28 -4.34
N ASP A 50 18.64 -10.83 -3.60
CA ASP A 50 17.30 -11.09 -4.14
C ASP A 50 16.50 -9.78 -4.29
N VAL A 51 16.69 -8.81 -3.40
CA VAL A 51 16.08 -7.49 -3.53
C VAL A 51 16.61 -6.77 -4.78
N VAL A 52 17.93 -6.87 -5.04
CA VAL A 52 18.54 -6.29 -6.24
C VAL A 52 17.93 -6.93 -7.50
N LYS A 53 17.79 -8.27 -7.53
CA LYS A 53 17.15 -8.99 -8.64
C LYS A 53 15.67 -8.56 -8.82
N LEU A 54 14.95 -8.38 -7.72
CA LEU A 54 13.56 -7.91 -7.76
C LEU A 54 13.49 -6.52 -8.40
N PHE A 55 14.39 -5.62 -8.04
CA PHE A 55 14.44 -4.29 -8.62
C PHE A 55 14.86 -4.32 -10.10
N ASP A 56 15.84 -5.15 -10.46
CA ASP A 56 16.24 -5.31 -11.87
C ASP A 56 15.05 -5.83 -12.69
N TYR A 57 14.29 -6.77 -12.17
CA TYR A 57 13.08 -7.29 -12.82
C TYR A 57 12.04 -6.18 -13.02
N PHE A 58 11.84 -5.32 -12.01
CA PHE A 58 10.95 -4.17 -12.14
C PHE A 58 11.39 -3.24 -13.29
N LEU A 59 12.69 -2.94 -13.35
CA LEU A 59 13.23 -2.06 -14.39
C LEU A 59 13.13 -2.66 -15.79
N GLU A 60 13.17 -3.99 -15.92
CA GLU A 60 13.08 -4.67 -17.21
C GLU A 60 11.64 -4.88 -17.68
N HIS A 61 10.73 -5.17 -16.77
CA HIS A 61 9.40 -5.68 -17.15
C HIS A 61 8.23 -4.81 -16.70
N LYS A 62 8.43 -3.87 -15.77
CA LYS A 62 7.30 -3.14 -15.17
C LYS A 62 7.36 -1.62 -15.38
N ILE A 63 8.56 -1.04 -15.29
CA ILE A 63 8.73 0.43 -15.24
C ILE A 63 8.05 1.13 -16.43
N GLU A 64 8.06 0.51 -17.60
CA GLU A 64 7.48 1.11 -18.83
C GLU A 64 5.98 1.38 -18.67
N ASN A 65 5.28 0.57 -17.91
CA ASN A 65 3.84 0.70 -17.66
C ASN A 65 3.50 1.35 -16.33
N PHE A 66 4.48 1.64 -15.50
CA PHE A 66 4.26 2.17 -14.16
C PHE A 66 3.46 3.47 -14.18
N GLY A 67 3.89 4.46 -14.96
CA GLY A 67 3.25 5.77 -14.99
C GLY A 67 1.82 5.76 -15.54
N ASP A 68 1.51 4.80 -16.42
CA ASP A 68 0.15 4.66 -16.97
C ASP A 68 -0.81 3.98 -15.99
N TYR A 69 -0.31 3.06 -15.16
CA TYR A 69 -1.15 2.17 -14.35
C TYR A 69 -0.85 2.20 -12.85
N GLU A 70 -0.09 3.19 -12.35
CA GLU A 70 0.25 3.28 -10.92
C GLU A 70 -1.00 3.37 -10.01
N ASP A 71 -2.10 3.93 -10.53
CA ASP A 71 -3.36 4.10 -9.78
C ASP A 71 -4.40 3.01 -10.07
N THR A 72 -3.99 1.92 -10.68
CA THR A 72 -4.93 0.86 -11.08
C THR A 72 -5.01 -0.22 -10.00
N VAL A 73 -6.21 -0.74 -9.76
CA VAL A 73 -6.42 -1.93 -8.91
C VAL A 73 -7.00 -3.03 -9.79
N ALA A 74 -6.44 -4.23 -9.67
CA ALA A 74 -6.92 -5.41 -10.39
C ALA A 74 -7.01 -6.60 -9.44
N GLN A 75 -8.17 -7.28 -9.45
CA GLN A 75 -8.43 -8.39 -8.53
C GLN A 75 -7.45 -9.56 -8.68
N LYS A 76 -6.92 -9.75 -9.87
CA LYS A 76 -6.03 -10.89 -10.16
C LYS A 76 -4.56 -10.67 -9.79
N ASP A 77 -4.16 -9.45 -9.46
CA ASP A 77 -2.75 -9.16 -9.12
C ASP A 77 -2.64 -7.93 -8.22
N ASN A 78 -2.18 -8.15 -7.00
CA ASN A 78 -2.04 -7.09 -5.99
C ASN A 78 -0.78 -6.23 -6.16
N ILE A 79 0.15 -6.59 -7.04
CA ILE A 79 1.41 -5.84 -7.25
C ILE A 79 1.39 -5.06 -8.56
N LEU A 80 0.86 -5.66 -9.63
CA LEU A 80 0.81 -5.05 -10.96
C LEU A 80 2.18 -4.54 -11.40
N PHE A 81 2.26 -3.27 -11.77
CA PHE A 81 3.49 -2.63 -12.25
C PHE A 81 4.27 -1.91 -11.15
N HIS A 82 3.96 -2.17 -9.87
CA HIS A 82 4.71 -1.60 -8.74
C HIS A 82 5.99 -2.37 -8.49
N SER A 83 6.98 -1.68 -7.91
CA SER A 83 8.24 -2.31 -7.52
C SER A 83 8.14 -3.08 -6.21
N ALA A 84 7.23 -2.66 -5.33
CA ALA A 84 7.00 -3.26 -4.00
C ALA A 84 8.27 -3.29 -3.16
N LEU A 85 9.08 -2.22 -3.21
CA LEU A 85 10.36 -2.13 -2.50
C LEU A 85 10.25 -1.57 -1.08
N SER A 86 9.06 -1.11 -0.66
CA SER A 86 8.92 -0.42 0.64
C SER A 86 9.46 -1.20 1.83
N PRO A 87 9.20 -2.52 1.99
CA PRO A 87 9.76 -3.25 3.15
C PRO A 87 11.28 -3.28 3.14
N TYR A 88 11.87 -3.41 1.96
CA TYR A 88 13.32 -3.56 1.80
C TYR A 88 14.07 -2.25 2.01
N ILE A 89 13.44 -1.13 1.62
CA ILE A 89 13.99 0.20 1.90
C ILE A 89 13.98 0.44 3.42
N ASN A 90 12.88 0.09 4.08
CA ASN A 90 12.74 0.25 5.53
C ASN A 90 13.80 -0.57 6.31
N LEU A 91 14.17 -1.74 5.77
CA LEU A 91 15.17 -2.62 6.40
C LEU A 91 16.60 -2.33 5.94
N GLY A 92 16.80 -1.38 5.04
CA GLY A 92 18.13 -1.04 4.53
C GLY A 92 18.73 -2.07 3.58
N LEU A 93 17.91 -2.95 3.00
CA LEU A 93 18.39 -3.93 2.02
C LEU A 93 18.63 -3.30 0.64
N ILE A 94 18.05 -2.14 0.40
CA ILE A 94 18.32 -1.29 -0.77
C ILE A 94 18.07 0.15 -0.34
N THR A 95 18.84 1.10 -0.85
CA THR A 95 18.68 2.50 -0.48
C THR A 95 18.00 3.29 -1.61
N PRO A 96 17.34 4.42 -1.29
CA PRO A 96 16.80 5.31 -2.33
C PRO A 96 17.86 5.77 -3.31
N GLU A 97 19.09 6.01 -2.85
CA GLU A 97 20.20 6.41 -3.71
C GLU A 97 20.50 5.32 -4.76
N GLU A 98 20.64 4.06 -4.32
CA GLU A 98 20.85 2.94 -5.24
C GLU A 98 19.74 2.80 -6.27
N ILE A 99 18.49 2.98 -5.82
CA ILE A 99 17.32 2.92 -6.70
C ILE A 99 17.41 3.99 -7.79
N ILE A 100 17.72 5.23 -7.42
CA ILE A 100 17.80 6.34 -8.38
C ILE A 100 19.00 6.16 -9.33
N GLU A 101 20.14 5.71 -8.84
CA GLU A 101 21.31 5.47 -9.70
C GLU A 101 21.02 4.40 -10.75
N LYS A 102 20.42 3.29 -10.36
CA LYS A 102 20.02 2.24 -11.30
C LYS A 102 18.97 2.73 -12.30
N LEU A 103 17.99 3.52 -11.83
CA LEU A 103 16.96 4.09 -12.70
C LEU A 103 17.59 5.00 -13.77
N LYS A 104 18.53 5.87 -13.39
CA LYS A 104 19.25 6.77 -14.31
C LYS A 104 20.04 6.00 -15.35
N SER A 105 20.55 4.82 -15.03
CA SER A 105 21.34 4.02 -15.97
C SER A 105 20.50 3.43 -17.10
N LYS A 106 19.16 3.42 -16.98
CA LYS A 106 18.26 2.93 -18.04
C LYS A 106 18.01 4.04 -19.07
N THR A 107 18.34 3.76 -20.30
CA THR A 107 18.34 4.77 -21.39
C THR A 107 16.97 5.02 -22.03
N LYS A 108 16.02 4.10 -21.86
CA LYS A 108 14.71 4.22 -22.52
C LYS A 108 13.57 3.89 -21.55
N ILE A 109 13.09 4.91 -20.85
CA ILE A 109 11.90 4.82 -20.00
C ILE A 109 10.98 5.97 -20.40
N LYS A 110 9.68 5.69 -20.51
CA LYS A 110 8.68 6.75 -20.77
C LYS A 110 8.81 7.83 -19.69
N LEU A 111 8.71 9.08 -20.08
CA LEU A 111 8.89 10.21 -19.17
C LEU A 111 7.91 10.15 -17.97
N ASN A 112 6.64 9.83 -18.24
CA ASN A 112 5.65 9.74 -17.16
C ASN A 112 5.97 8.64 -16.14
N SER A 113 6.55 7.52 -16.60
CA SER A 113 6.98 6.44 -15.71
C SER A 113 8.22 6.83 -14.91
N PHE A 114 9.19 7.43 -15.57
CA PHE A 114 10.44 7.90 -14.93
C PHE A 114 10.11 8.95 -13.86
N GLU A 115 9.40 10.01 -14.26
CA GLU A 115 9.01 11.10 -13.36
C GLU A 115 8.15 10.59 -12.21
N GLY A 116 7.14 9.78 -12.52
CA GLY A 116 6.25 9.22 -11.51
C GLY A 116 7.00 8.40 -10.48
N TYR A 117 7.93 7.55 -10.94
CA TYR A 117 8.70 6.70 -10.02
C TYR A 117 9.67 7.51 -9.16
N VAL A 118 10.37 8.50 -9.75
CA VAL A 118 11.26 9.39 -9.00
C VAL A 118 10.47 10.15 -7.91
N ARG A 119 9.25 10.61 -8.24
CA ARG A 119 8.37 11.26 -7.27
C ARG A 119 8.07 10.35 -6.08
N GLN A 120 7.86 9.06 -6.31
CA GLN A 120 7.60 8.13 -5.21
C GLN A 120 8.83 7.94 -4.33
N ILE A 121 10.01 7.79 -4.94
CA ILE A 121 11.23 7.44 -4.19
C ILE A 121 11.82 8.66 -3.47
N ILE A 122 11.82 9.83 -4.10
CA ILE A 122 12.39 11.06 -3.51
C ILE A 122 11.28 11.98 -3.02
N GLY A 123 10.39 12.39 -3.89
CA GLY A 123 9.42 13.46 -3.61
C GLY A 123 8.54 13.16 -2.41
N TRP A 124 7.78 12.07 -2.50
CA TRP A 124 6.86 11.70 -1.42
C TRP A 124 7.58 11.33 -0.14
N ARG A 125 8.68 10.61 -0.23
CA ARG A 125 9.43 10.21 0.98
C ARG A 125 9.96 11.44 1.72
N GLU A 126 10.52 12.41 1.03
CA GLU A 126 11.03 13.64 1.65
C GLU A 126 9.88 14.52 2.19
N PHE A 127 8.79 14.64 1.44
CA PHE A 127 7.62 15.38 1.89
C PHE A 127 7.02 14.76 3.16
N VAL A 128 6.81 13.45 3.16
CA VAL A 128 6.27 12.71 4.31
C VAL A 128 7.20 12.86 5.52
N ARG A 129 8.51 12.73 5.30
CA ARG A 129 9.52 12.93 6.36
C ARG A 129 9.43 14.33 6.97
N GLY A 130 9.30 15.35 6.12
CA GLY A 130 9.15 16.73 6.57
C GLY A 130 7.88 16.95 7.38
N ILE A 131 6.76 16.38 6.94
CA ILE A 131 5.50 16.44 7.70
C ILE A 131 5.66 15.76 9.06
N TYR A 132 6.24 14.56 9.08
CA TYR A 132 6.46 13.82 10.34
C TYR A 132 7.32 14.63 11.32
N GLN A 133 8.47 15.11 10.86
CA GLN A 133 9.42 15.82 11.71
C GLN A 133 8.85 17.12 12.32
N ASN A 134 7.93 17.77 11.61
CA ASN A 134 7.43 19.07 12.04
C ASN A 134 6.03 19.05 12.65
N PHE A 135 5.23 18.01 12.38
CA PHE A 135 3.80 18.04 12.72
C PHE A 135 3.28 16.75 13.38
N ASP A 136 4.11 15.74 13.68
CA ASP A 136 3.63 14.43 14.12
C ASP A 136 2.70 14.52 15.33
N GLU A 137 3.09 15.25 16.37
CA GLU A 137 2.27 15.44 17.57
C GLU A 137 0.90 16.04 17.23
N ARG A 138 0.88 16.98 16.29
CA ARG A 138 -0.36 17.62 15.84
C ARG A 138 -1.23 16.66 15.03
N LEU A 139 -0.61 15.87 14.16
CA LEU A 139 -1.32 14.83 13.38
C LEU A 139 -2.02 13.86 14.31
N GLU A 140 -1.28 13.31 15.26
CA GLU A 140 -1.79 12.30 16.21
C GLU A 140 -2.96 12.83 17.05
N ASN A 141 -2.93 14.09 17.41
CA ASN A 141 -3.92 14.68 18.31
C ASN A 141 -5.07 15.41 17.58
N SER A 142 -5.06 15.37 16.25
CA SER A 142 -6.13 15.99 15.43
C SER A 142 -7.21 14.99 15.06
N ASN A 143 -8.43 15.49 14.95
CA ASN A 143 -9.58 14.71 14.48
C ASN A 143 -10.58 15.69 13.86
N PHE A 144 -10.25 16.23 12.69
CA PHE A 144 -10.95 17.32 12.03
C PHE A 144 -12.44 17.03 11.85
N PHE A 145 -12.79 15.79 11.47
CA PHE A 145 -14.18 15.41 11.26
C PHE A 145 -14.87 14.91 12.53
N ASN A 146 -14.17 14.86 13.67
CA ASN A 146 -14.70 14.38 14.95
C ASN A 146 -15.21 12.93 14.87
N HIS A 147 -14.52 12.08 14.12
CA HIS A 147 -14.87 10.65 13.96
C HIS A 147 -14.58 9.87 15.24
N ARG A 148 -15.53 9.07 15.70
CA ARG A 148 -15.44 8.40 17.02
C ARG A 148 -15.79 6.91 16.99
N ARG A 149 -16.16 6.36 15.84
CA ARG A 149 -16.57 4.95 15.76
C ARG A 149 -15.40 4.00 15.94
N MET A 150 -15.70 2.88 16.57
CA MET A 150 -14.73 1.78 16.75
C MET A 150 -14.68 0.92 15.48
N MET A 151 -13.55 0.28 15.26
CA MET A 151 -13.39 -0.67 14.16
C MET A 151 -14.04 -2.00 14.57
N LYS A 152 -14.77 -2.60 13.64
CA LYS A 152 -15.44 -3.90 13.84
C LYS A 152 -14.53 -5.06 13.40
N ASP A 153 -14.80 -6.25 13.86
CA ASP A 153 -14.07 -7.46 13.51
C ASP A 153 -14.02 -7.71 12.00
N SER A 154 -15.06 -7.27 11.26
CA SER A 154 -15.10 -7.42 9.80
C SER A 154 -13.91 -6.77 9.08
N TRP A 155 -13.25 -5.78 9.71
CA TRP A 155 -12.04 -5.16 9.18
C TRP A 155 -10.79 -6.02 9.37
N TYR A 156 -10.89 -7.07 10.19
CA TYR A 156 -9.80 -7.99 10.47
C TYR A 156 -10.00 -9.36 9.82
N ASN A 157 -11.15 -9.60 9.16
CA ASN A 157 -11.45 -10.90 8.55
C ASN A 157 -12.13 -10.79 7.18
N ALA A 158 -12.13 -9.59 6.58
CA ALA A 158 -12.66 -9.35 5.22
C ALA A 158 -14.13 -9.78 5.07
N THR A 159 -14.97 -9.45 6.05
CA THR A 159 -16.41 -9.79 6.01
C THR A 159 -17.30 -8.54 6.16
N THR A 160 -16.90 -7.44 5.53
CA THR A 160 -17.65 -6.19 5.59
C THR A 160 -18.90 -6.21 4.69
N GLY A 161 -18.89 -7.04 3.65
CA GLY A 161 -19.93 -7.11 2.63
C GLY A 161 -19.75 -6.11 1.49
N LEU A 162 -18.68 -5.31 1.52
CA LEU A 162 -18.32 -4.40 0.41
C LEU A 162 -17.20 -5.06 -0.40
N LEU A 163 -17.53 -5.59 -1.57
CA LEU A 163 -16.61 -6.37 -2.40
C LEU A 163 -15.22 -5.73 -2.58
N PRO A 164 -15.08 -4.44 -2.96
CA PRO A 164 -13.72 -3.88 -3.10
C PRO A 164 -12.97 -3.79 -1.77
N LEU A 165 -13.68 -3.53 -0.68
CA LEU A 165 -13.06 -3.44 0.65
C LEU A 165 -12.61 -4.83 1.13
N ASP A 166 -13.49 -5.82 1.02
CA ASP A 166 -13.17 -7.19 1.45
C ASP A 166 -11.99 -7.75 0.64
N HIS A 167 -11.93 -7.45 -0.67
CA HIS A 167 -10.80 -7.82 -1.52
C HIS A 167 -9.49 -7.19 -1.01
N SER A 168 -9.51 -5.90 -0.66
CA SER A 168 -8.31 -5.21 -0.19
C SER A 168 -7.86 -5.70 1.19
N ILE A 169 -8.82 -5.95 2.10
CA ILE A 169 -8.49 -6.52 3.41
C ILE A 169 -7.90 -7.93 3.24
N ASP A 170 -8.47 -8.75 2.35
CA ASP A 170 -7.96 -10.11 2.08
C ASP A 170 -6.52 -10.07 1.56
N ASN A 171 -6.20 -9.13 0.67
CA ASN A 171 -4.82 -8.92 0.21
C ASN A 171 -3.88 -8.58 1.37
N VAL A 172 -4.32 -7.72 2.28
CA VAL A 172 -3.52 -7.35 3.46
C VAL A 172 -3.31 -8.56 4.38
N LEU A 173 -4.36 -9.34 4.63
CA LEU A 173 -4.28 -10.56 5.47
C LEU A 173 -3.32 -11.59 4.89
N LYS A 174 -3.34 -11.76 3.55
CA LYS A 174 -2.49 -12.75 2.87
C LYS A 174 -1.05 -12.28 2.71
N TYR A 175 -0.87 -11.04 2.32
CA TYR A 175 0.43 -10.57 1.83
C TYR A 175 1.11 -9.56 2.76
N GLY A 176 0.41 -9.03 3.78
CA GLY A 176 0.92 -7.97 4.63
C GLY A 176 1.24 -6.70 3.85
N TRP A 177 0.63 -6.53 2.67
CA TRP A 177 0.99 -5.46 1.75
C TRP A 177 -0.12 -5.22 0.72
N SER A 178 -0.32 -3.98 0.36
CA SER A 178 -1.07 -3.59 -0.82
C SER A 178 -0.46 -2.28 -1.34
N HIS A 179 -0.70 -1.98 -2.62
CA HIS A 179 -0.14 -0.75 -3.18
C HIS A 179 -0.94 0.47 -2.72
N HIS A 180 -0.35 1.64 -2.94
CA HIS A 180 -0.84 2.91 -2.40
C HIS A 180 -2.33 3.17 -2.67
N ILE A 181 -2.81 2.88 -3.87
CA ILE A 181 -4.20 3.21 -4.24
C ILE A 181 -5.21 2.35 -3.47
N GLU A 182 -4.91 1.08 -3.18
CA GLU A 182 -5.77 0.28 -2.30
C GLU A 182 -5.80 0.89 -0.90
N ARG A 183 -4.62 1.30 -0.38
CA ARG A 183 -4.54 1.92 0.96
C ARG A 183 -5.32 3.22 1.04
N LEU A 184 -5.16 4.09 0.04
CA LEU A 184 -5.76 5.42 0.03
C LEU A 184 -7.24 5.40 -0.35
N MET A 185 -7.53 4.88 -1.55
CA MET A 185 -8.85 5.06 -2.16
C MET A 185 -9.84 3.97 -1.79
N ILE A 186 -9.39 2.82 -1.26
CA ILE A 186 -10.30 1.79 -0.77
C ILE A 186 -10.31 1.81 0.76
N LEU A 187 -9.19 1.44 1.39
CA LEU A 187 -9.12 1.26 2.85
C LEU A 187 -9.38 2.57 3.59
N CYS A 188 -8.53 3.59 3.44
CA CYS A 188 -8.68 4.86 4.15
C CYS A 188 -9.98 5.57 3.79
N ASN A 189 -10.34 5.59 2.49
CA ASN A 189 -11.57 6.23 2.03
C ASN A 189 -12.80 5.65 2.74
N ILE A 190 -12.91 4.31 2.79
CA ILE A 190 -14.09 3.69 3.42
C ILE A 190 -14.02 3.81 4.94
N MET A 191 -12.83 3.72 5.56
CA MET A 191 -12.65 3.99 6.99
C MET A 191 -13.12 5.41 7.34
N ASN A 192 -12.77 6.40 6.50
CA ASN A 192 -13.19 7.79 6.67
C ASN A 192 -14.71 7.93 6.56
N LEU A 193 -15.30 7.34 5.51
CA LEU A 193 -16.76 7.36 5.29
C LEU A 193 -17.52 6.63 6.41
N CYS A 194 -16.90 5.63 7.04
CA CYS A 194 -17.46 4.91 8.19
C CYS A 194 -17.27 5.65 9.52
N GLU A 195 -16.64 6.82 9.50
CA GLU A 195 -16.41 7.67 10.69
C GLU A 195 -15.58 6.98 11.77
N ILE A 196 -14.62 6.11 11.36
CA ILE A 196 -13.77 5.40 12.32
C ILE A 196 -12.75 6.38 12.91
N ASN A 197 -12.54 6.29 14.22
CA ASN A 197 -11.59 7.13 14.96
C ASN A 197 -10.19 7.05 14.31
N PRO A 198 -9.55 8.19 14.00
CA PRO A 198 -8.25 8.19 13.31
C PRO A 198 -7.14 7.39 14.02
N LYS A 199 -7.11 7.39 15.36
CA LYS A 199 -6.11 6.61 16.11
C LYS A 199 -6.31 5.11 15.92
N ILE A 200 -7.56 4.66 15.80
CA ILE A 200 -7.86 3.25 15.54
C ILE A 200 -7.45 2.87 14.12
N VAL A 201 -7.71 3.75 13.15
CA VAL A 201 -7.25 3.53 11.76
C VAL A 201 -5.72 3.44 11.71
N TYR A 202 -5.04 4.37 12.38
CA TYR A 202 -3.57 4.37 12.46
C TYR A 202 -3.05 3.05 13.04
N THR A 203 -3.62 2.60 14.17
CA THR A 203 -3.25 1.33 14.81
C THR A 203 -3.41 0.16 13.83
N TRP A 204 -4.56 0.10 13.13
CA TRP A 204 -4.82 -0.95 12.13
C TRP A 204 -3.74 -0.96 11.04
N PHE A 205 -3.36 0.20 10.49
CA PHE A 205 -2.31 0.29 9.47
C PHE A 205 -0.95 -0.14 10.04
N MET A 206 -0.63 0.23 11.27
CA MET A 206 0.63 -0.18 11.90
C MET A 206 0.70 -1.70 12.12
N GLU A 207 -0.43 -2.32 12.46
CA GLU A 207 -0.52 -3.77 12.72
C GLU A 207 -0.47 -4.60 11.44
N MET A 208 -1.11 -4.13 10.38
CA MET A 208 -1.47 -4.99 9.25
C MET A 208 -0.46 -4.98 8.08
N PHE A 209 0.47 -4.03 8.06
CA PHE A 209 1.41 -3.88 6.94
C PHE A 209 2.84 -4.13 7.36
N VAL A 210 3.58 -4.92 6.56
CA VAL A 210 4.99 -5.25 6.84
C VAL A 210 5.92 -4.05 6.63
N ASP A 211 5.48 -3.05 5.88
CA ASP A 211 6.27 -1.84 5.62
C ASP A 211 5.89 -0.68 6.54
N SER A 212 5.10 -0.95 7.57
CA SER A 212 4.69 0.09 8.52
C SER A 212 5.90 0.59 9.31
N SER A 213 6.01 1.89 9.39
CA SER A 213 6.94 2.59 10.26
C SER A 213 6.31 3.94 10.57
N ASP A 214 6.56 4.44 11.77
CA ASP A 214 5.86 5.57 12.31
C ASP A 214 5.94 6.80 11.41
N TRP A 215 7.16 7.12 10.95
CA TRP A 215 7.41 8.32 10.16
C TRP A 215 6.66 8.34 8.82
N VAL A 216 6.35 7.17 8.25
CA VAL A 216 5.61 7.10 7.00
C VAL A 216 4.12 6.91 7.25
N MET A 217 3.73 6.13 8.26
CA MET A 217 2.31 5.85 8.53
C MET A 217 1.58 7.06 9.12
N SER A 218 2.18 7.77 10.08
CA SER A 218 1.52 8.90 10.72
C SER A 218 1.06 9.96 9.70
N PRO A 219 1.93 10.53 8.85
CA PRO A 219 1.45 11.51 7.86
C PRO A 219 0.51 10.93 6.82
N ASN A 220 0.73 9.69 6.37
CA ASN A 220 -0.11 9.09 5.34
C ASN A 220 -1.51 8.75 5.86
N VAL A 221 -1.62 8.22 7.06
CA VAL A 221 -2.94 7.84 7.61
C VAL A 221 -3.70 9.08 8.08
N TYR A 222 -3.12 9.86 9.01
CA TYR A 222 -3.82 11.03 9.57
C TYR A 222 -4.01 12.14 8.52
N GLY A 223 -3.00 12.36 7.69
CA GLY A 223 -2.99 13.43 6.70
C GLY A 223 -3.65 13.03 5.38
N MET A 224 -2.93 12.27 4.56
CA MET A 224 -3.43 11.93 3.21
C MET A 224 -4.71 11.10 3.25
N GLY A 225 -4.74 10.04 4.04
CA GLY A 225 -5.84 9.06 4.02
C GLY A 225 -7.13 9.55 4.62
N LEU A 226 -7.04 10.19 5.79
CA LEU A 226 -8.22 10.56 6.58
C LEU A 226 -8.50 12.06 6.59
N PHE A 227 -7.53 12.90 6.22
CA PHE A 227 -7.67 14.36 6.38
C PHE A 227 -8.02 14.74 7.84
N SER A 228 -7.65 13.90 8.80
CA SER A 228 -7.98 14.15 10.21
C SER A 228 -7.14 15.30 10.79
N ASP A 229 -6.05 15.66 10.09
CA ASP A 229 -5.18 16.79 10.41
C ASP A 229 -5.79 18.16 10.04
N GLY A 230 -6.89 18.17 9.27
CA GLY A 230 -7.55 19.39 8.84
C GLY A 230 -6.79 20.19 7.79
N GLY A 231 -5.84 19.56 7.08
CA GLY A 231 -5.19 20.20 5.94
C GLY A 231 -3.71 20.49 6.08
N ILE A 232 -3.01 19.88 7.03
CA ILE A 232 -1.55 19.99 7.13
C ILE A 232 -0.88 19.30 5.94
N PHE A 233 -1.31 18.07 5.65
CA PHE A 233 -0.72 17.22 4.60
C PHE A 233 -1.28 17.56 3.21
N ALA A 234 -2.60 17.68 3.10
CA ALA A 234 -3.30 17.82 1.82
C ALA A 234 -4.30 18.97 1.86
N THR A 235 -4.56 19.57 0.71
CA THR A 235 -5.48 20.73 0.63
C THR A 235 -6.95 20.35 0.69
N LYS A 236 -7.26 19.05 0.49
CA LYS A 236 -8.64 18.54 0.52
C LYS A 236 -8.64 17.05 0.84
N PRO A 237 -9.73 16.51 1.40
CA PRO A 237 -9.82 15.07 1.65
C PRO A 237 -9.93 14.26 0.35
N TYR A 238 -9.38 13.05 0.36
CA TYR A 238 -9.49 12.08 -0.73
C TYR A 238 -10.70 11.20 -0.47
N ILE A 239 -11.88 11.66 -0.90
CA ILE A 239 -13.15 10.94 -0.71
C ILE A 239 -13.74 10.61 -2.07
N CYS A 240 -14.17 9.37 -2.24
CA CYS A 240 -14.78 8.91 -3.49
C CYS A 240 -15.84 7.84 -3.22
N GLY A 241 -16.77 7.73 -4.16
CA GLY A 241 -17.80 6.70 -4.14
C GLY A 241 -17.56 5.61 -5.19
N SER A 242 -18.56 4.77 -5.42
CA SER A 242 -18.48 3.61 -6.32
C SER A 242 -18.10 3.97 -7.75
N SER A 243 -18.45 5.16 -8.23
CA SER A 243 -18.12 5.60 -9.60
C SER A 243 -16.61 5.61 -9.85
N TYR A 244 -15.82 6.03 -8.86
CA TYR A 244 -14.35 6.00 -8.97
C TYR A 244 -13.85 4.55 -9.09
N PHE A 245 -14.37 3.64 -8.26
CA PHE A 245 -13.96 2.23 -8.27
C PHE A 245 -14.27 1.59 -9.62
N LEU A 246 -15.48 1.83 -10.16
CA LEU A 246 -15.87 1.28 -11.47
C LEU A 246 -15.01 1.83 -12.63
N LYS A 247 -14.55 3.08 -12.51
CA LYS A 247 -13.71 3.74 -13.51
C LYS A 247 -12.25 3.27 -13.47
N MET A 248 -11.69 3.12 -12.27
CA MET A 248 -10.25 2.90 -12.09
C MET A 248 -9.87 1.44 -11.84
N MET A 249 -10.83 0.60 -11.45
CA MET A 249 -10.60 -0.76 -10.98
C MET A 249 -11.44 -1.75 -11.79
N ASP A 250 -11.14 -3.04 -11.67
CA ASP A 250 -11.84 -4.06 -12.46
C ASP A 250 -13.03 -4.71 -11.73
N PHE A 251 -13.47 -4.13 -10.60
CA PHE A 251 -14.66 -4.62 -9.90
C PHE A 251 -15.91 -4.44 -10.76
N LYS A 252 -16.78 -5.44 -10.74
CA LYS A 252 -18.06 -5.37 -11.43
C LYS A 252 -19.10 -4.62 -10.57
N ARG A 253 -20.04 -3.95 -11.23
CA ARG A 253 -21.16 -3.29 -10.54
C ARG A 253 -21.95 -4.35 -9.75
N GLY A 254 -22.36 -3.98 -8.54
CA GLY A 254 -23.13 -4.86 -7.66
C GLY A 254 -23.79 -4.06 -6.54
N GLY A 255 -24.41 -4.74 -5.58
CA GLY A 255 -25.09 -4.11 -4.45
C GLY A 255 -24.22 -3.14 -3.65
N TRP A 256 -22.93 -3.38 -3.59
CA TRP A 256 -21.98 -2.48 -2.91
C TRP A 256 -21.95 -1.07 -3.51
N CYS A 257 -22.29 -0.93 -4.80
CA CYS A 257 -22.34 0.39 -5.45
C CYS A 257 -23.44 1.29 -4.85
N THR A 258 -24.57 0.70 -4.49
CA THR A 258 -25.67 1.45 -3.88
C THR A 258 -25.29 1.95 -2.48
N ILE A 259 -24.55 1.16 -1.75
CA ILE A 259 -24.08 1.54 -0.41
C ILE A 259 -23.10 2.71 -0.49
N MET A 260 -22.29 2.75 -1.52
CA MET A 260 -21.26 3.77 -1.72
C MET A 260 -21.69 4.97 -2.56
N UNK A 261 -22.78 4.81 -2.85
CA UNK A 261 -23.26 5.78 -3.71
C UNK A 261 -23.68 6.96 -3.16
#